data_3843d821b13fd40b00f99f5b61727c92
#
_entry.id   3843d821b13fd40b00f99f5b61727c92
#
_cell.length_a   1.000
_cell.length_b   1.000
_cell.length_c   1.000
_cell.angle_alpha   90.00
_cell.angle_beta   90.00
_cell.angle_gamma   90.00
#
_symmetry.space_group_name_H-M   'P 1'
#
loop_
_entity.id
_entity.type
_entity.pdbx_description
1 polymer ?
#
loop_
_entity_poly.entity_id
_entity_poly.type
_entity_poly.pdbx_seq_one_letter_code
_entity_poly.pdbx_strand_id
1 'polypeptide(L)'
;MRKYLRNITVGAVLLLLAGSCTDKFEEYNTNQYQIHDADPATLMKSMIETIVNIQQNDSQMQDQMVGQLGGYLCCSNTWSGTNFSTFNQSDVWNATPWNTPFEKIYGNFFQIQEATNSTGHYYAFACMIRAITMLRVADCYGPMPYSQVKKGNFYVSYDTQEQVYSSILSDL
;
A
#
# COMPACT_ATOMS: atom_id res chain seq x y z
N MET A 1 58.44 -16.89 -21.48
CA MET A 1 57.39 -17.92 -21.46
C MET A 1 56.72 -18.09 -20.10
N ARG A 2 57.41 -18.34 -18.98
CA ARG A 2 56.80 -18.54 -17.64
C ARG A 2 55.90 -17.38 -17.14
N LYS A 3 56.21 -16.12 -17.44
CA LYS A 3 55.39 -14.96 -17.00
C LYS A 3 54.06 -14.89 -17.76
N TYR A 4 54.04 -15.19 -19.04
CA TYR A 4 52.82 -15.20 -19.84
C TYR A 4 51.86 -16.33 -19.45
N LEU A 5 52.38 -17.54 -19.18
CA LEU A 5 51.57 -18.66 -18.70
C LEU A 5 50.92 -18.32 -17.34
N ARG A 6 51.66 -17.70 -16.42
CA ARG A 6 51.12 -17.28 -15.11
C ARG A 6 49.99 -16.25 -15.23
N ASN A 7 50.13 -15.30 -16.14
CA ASN A 7 49.08 -14.29 -16.36
C ASN A 7 47.82 -14.89 -17.03
N ILE A 8 47.98 -15.87 -17.90
CA ILE A 8 46.87 -16.59 -18.54
C ILE A 8 46.14 -17.46 -17.51
N THR A 9 46.85 -18.15 -16.64
CA THR A 9 46.21 -18.95 -15.57
C THR A 9 45.49 -18.08 -14.55
N VAL A 10 46.03 -16.94 -14.14
CA VAL A 10 45.36 -15.98 -13.23
C VAL A 10 44.10 -15.39 -13.88
N GLY A 11 44.15 -15.05 -15.16
CA GLY A 11 43.00 -14.54 -15.92
C GLY A 11 41.88 -15.60 -16.05
N ALA A 12 42.24 -16.85 -16.31
CA ALA A 12 41.26 -17.95 -16.39
C ALA A 12 40.61 -18.27 -15.06
N VAL A 13 41.33 -18.20 -13.93
CA VAL A 13 40.79 -18.40 -12.59
C VAL A 13 39.86 -17.24 -12.20
N LEU A 14 40.17 -15.99 -12.54
CA LEU A 14 39.31 -14.84 -12.31
C LEU A 14 38.00 -14.91 -13.10
N LEU A 15 38.04 -15.41 -14.34
CA LEU A 15 36.84 -15.62 -15.16
C LEU A 15 35.94 -16.74 -14.63
N LEU A 16 36.49 -17.78 -14.03
CA LEU A 16 35.72 -18.87 -13.40
C LEU A 16 35.08 -18.45 -12.09
N LEU A 17 35.64 -17.47 -11.38
CA LEU A 17 35.05 -16.92 -10.12
C LEU A 17 33.92 -15.93 -10.39
N ALA A 18 33.87 -15.31 -11.57
CA ALA A 18 32.82 -14.34 -11.91
C ALA A 18 31.48 -14.98 -12.34
N GLY A 19 31.46 -16.26 -12.65
CA GLY A 19 30.26 -16.99 -13.13
C GLY A 19 29.45 -17.70 -12.03
N SER A 20 29.89 -17.66 -10.75
CA SER A 20 29.43 -18.65 -9.76
C SER A 20 28.24 -18.27 -8.89
N CYS A 21 27.66 -17.07 -8.98
CA CYS A 21 26.68 -16.63 -7.94
C CYS A 21 25.31 -16.17 -8.44
N THR A 22 25.03 -16.17 -9.74
CA THR A 22 23.76 -15.58 -10.24
C THR A 22 22.70 -16.59 -10.69
N ASP A 23 23.06 -17.84 -10.94
CA ASP A 23 22.12 -18.84 -11.51
C ASP A 23 20.93 -19.20 -10.61
N LYS A 24 21.00 -18.90 -9.32
CA LYS A 24 19.92 -19.17 -8.35
C LYS A 24 19.38 -17.93 -7.67
N PHE A 25 19.79 -16.75 -8.12
CA PHE A 25 19.36 -15.49 -7.48
C PHE A 25 17.83 -15.30 -7.56
N GLU A 26 17.24 -15.61 -8.68
CA GLU A 26 15.78 -15.55 -8.86
C GLU A 26 15.07 -16.61 -8.01
N GLU A 27 15.60 -17.84 -7.94
CA GLU A 27 15.03 -18.93 -7.14
C GLU A 27 15.05 -18.59 -5.64
N TYR A 28 16.16 -18.03 -5.12
CA TYR A 28 16.27 -17.64 -3.71
C TYR A 28 15.49 -16.36 -3.36
N ASN A 29 15.34 -15.45 -4.31
CA ASN A 29 14.56 -14.21 -4.12
C ASN A 29 13.06 -14.37 -4.42
N THR A 30 12.68 -15.46 -5.07
CA THR A 30 11.26 -15.78 -5.23
C THR A 30 10.74 -16.27 -3.88
N ASN A 31 9.89 -15.48 -3.26
CA ASN A 31 9.24 -15.88 -2.01
C ASN A 31 8.31 -17.06 -2.28
N GLN A 32 8.74 -18.27 -1.92
CA GLN A 32 7.96 -19.50 -2.10
C GLN A 32 6.65 -19.51 -1.31
N TYR A 33 6.51 -18.61 -0.34
CA TYR A 33 5.31 -18.42 0.46
C TYR A 33 4.43 -17.28 -0.06
N GLN A 34 4.84 -16.62 -1.16
CA GLN A 34 4.00 -15.62 -1.79
C GLN A 34 2.84 -16.34 -2.48
N ILE A 35 1.63 -16.03 -2.05
CA ILE A 35 0.41 -16.54 -2.69
C ILE A 35 0.32 -15.93 -4.07
N HIS A 36 0.75 -16.66 -5.10
CA HIS A 36 0.73 -16.20 -6.49
C HIS A 36 -0.67 -16.26 -7.11
N ASP A 37 -1.55 -17.11 -6.57
CA ASP A 37 -2.93 -17.33 -7.02
C ASP A 37 -3.90 -17.17 -5.85
N ALA A 38 -3.94 -16.00 -5.23
CA ALA A 38 -4.94 -15.73 -4.21
C ALA A 38 -6.31 -15.64 -4.86
N ASP A 39 -7.26 -16.43 -4.36
CA ASP A 39 -8.66 -16.36 -4.77
C ASP A 39 -9.20 -14.92 -4.57
N PRO A 40 -9.79 -14.30 -5.62
CA PRO A 40 -10.36 -12.96 -5.53
C PRO A 40 -11.32 -12.74 -4.37
N ALA A 41 -12.05 -13.78 -3.94
CA ALA A 41 -12.94 -13.70 -2.78
C ALA A 41 -12.16 -13.51 -1.47
N THR A 42 -11.02 -14.18 -1.31
CA THR A 42 -10.16 -14.05 -0.13
C THR A 42 -9.53 -12.66 -0.07
N LEU A 43 -9.03 -12.15 -1.20
CA LEU A 43 -8.48 -10.79 -1.31
C LEU A 43 -9.55 -9.74 -0.99
N MET A 44 -10.75 -9.91 -1.51
CA MET A 44 -11.89 -9.04 -1.23
C MET A 44 -12.26 -9.03 0.24
N LYS A 45 -12.30 -10.21 0.88
CA LYS A 45 -12.53 -10.30 2.33
C LYS A 45 -11.52 -9.46 3.10
N SER A 46 -10.25 -9.55 2.76
CA SER A 46 -9.19 -8.74 3.37
C SER A 46 -9.41 -7.22 3.16
N MET A 47 -9.86 -6.81 1.99
CA MET A 47 -10.20 -5.41 1.72
C MET A 47 -11.39 -4.95 2.59
N ILE A 48 -12.44 -5.75 2.70
CA ILE A 48 -13.62 -5.45 3.54
C ILE A 48 -13.22 -5.34 5.02
N GLU A 49 -12.41 -6.27 5.52
CA GLU A 49 -11.91 -6.25 6.89
C GLU A 49 -11.12 -4.97 7.20
N THR A 50 -10.43 -4.42 6.22
CA THR A 50 -9.70 -3.14 6.39
C THR A 50 -10.64 -1.96 6.61
N ILE A 51 -11.82 -1.95 5.96
CA ILE A 51 -12.81 -0.87 6.12
C ILE A 51 -13.56 -0.96 7.45
N VAL A 52 -13.92 -2.17 7.86
CA VAL A 52 -14.81 -2.39 9.01
C VAL A 52 -14.07 -2.74 10.29
N ASN A 53 -12.75 -2.83 10.26
CA ASN A 53 -11.98 -3.18 11.44
C ASN A 53 -11.87 -2.02 12.42
N ILE A 54 -12.87 -1.93 13.29
CA ILE A 54 -13.01 -0.89 14.33
C ILE A 54 -11.96 -1.09 15.44
N GLN A 55 -11.42 -2.29 15.59
CA GLN A 55 -10.55 -2.63 16.73
C GLN A 55 -9.08 -2.34 16.50
N GLN A 56 -8.68 -2.08 15.29
CA GLN A 56 -7.33 -1.67 14.98
C GLN A 56 -7.32 -0.24 14.53
N ASN A 57 -6.43 0.52 15.02
CA ASN A 57 -6.21 1.96 14.95
C ASN A 57 -6.56 2.68 13.63
N ASP A 58 -6.90 1.96 12.57
CA ASP A 58 -6.98 2.45 11.21
C ASP A 58 -8.24 3.27 10.93
N SER A 59 -9.42 2.64 10.93
CA SER A 59 -10.68 3.36 10.75
C SER A 59 -11.05 4.16 12.02
N GLN A 60 -10.70 3.63 13.19
CA GLN A 60 -10.88 4.33 14.44
C GLN A 60 -10.10 5.65 14.47
N MET A 61 -8.86 5.69 13.97
CA MET A 61 -8.09 6.92 13.92
C MET A 61 -8.68 7.92 12.92
N GLN A 62 -9.23 7.48 11.80
CA GLN A 62 -9.96 8.36 10.88
C GLN A 62 -11.17 8.98 11.56
N ASP A 63 -12.00 8.19 12.23
CA ASP A 63 -13.20 8.65 12.90
C ASP A 63 -12.87 9.58 14.07
N GLN A 64 -11.82 9.28 14.83
CA GLN A 64 -11.37 10.15 15.92
C GLN A 64 -10.79 11.46 15.38
N MET A 65 -10.00 11.43 14.33
CA MET A 65 -9.43 12.61 13.69
C MET A 65 -10.55 13.53 13.19
N VAL A 66 -11.39 13.04 12.29
CA VAL A 66 -12.48 13.84 11.71
C VAL A 66 -13.48 14.27 12.75
N GLY A 67 -13.90 13.37 13.64
CA GLY A 67 -14.90 13.66 14.67
C GLY A 67 -14.42 14.67 15.72
N GLN A 68 -13.16 14.58 16.14
CA GLN A 68 -12.60 15.50 17.13
C GLN A 68 -12.24 16.86 16.52
N LEU A 69 -11.58 16.89 15.36
CA LEU A 69 -11.25 18.14 14.67
C LEU A 69 -12.50 18.88 14.20
N GLY A 70 -13.53 18.13 13.77
CA GLY A 70 -14.83 18.67 13.40
C GLY A 70 -15.73 19.08 14.57
N GLY A 71 -15.31 18.81 15.82
CA GLY A 71 -16.06 19.17 17.02
C GLY A 71 -17.27 18.29 17.32
N TYR A 72 -17.43 17.15 16.65
CA TYR A 72 -18.53 16.19 16.91
C TYR A 72 -18.23 15.23 18.07
N LEU A 73 -16.97 14.96 18.32
CA LEU A 73 -16.50 14.08 19.39
C LEU A 73 -15.51 14.84 20.29
N CYS A 74 -15.41 14.41 21.53
CA CYS A 74 -14.34 14.86 22.43
C CYS A 74 -13.58 13.67 22.99
N CYS A 75 -12.31 13.90 23.31
CA CYS A 75 -11.49 12.89 23.94
C CYS A 75 -11.81 12.85 25.45
N SER A 76 -12.40 11.75 25.91
CA SER A 76 -12.67 11.51 27.33
C SER A 76 -11.43 11.17 28.15
N ASN A 77 -10.44 10.56 27.50
CA ASN A 77 -9.13 10.27 28.07
C ASN A 77 -8.14 11.30 27.54
N THR A 78 -7.57 12.08 28.44
CA THR A 78 -6.66 13.16 28.05
C THR A 78 -5.33 12.69 27.46
N TRP A 79 -4.97 11.40 27.61
CA TRP A 79 -3.71 10.81 27.11
C TRP A 79 -2.50 11.72 27.39
N SER A 80 -2.42 12.31 28.58
CA SER A 80 -1.39 13.30 28.93
C SER A 80 -1.35 14.54 28.02
N GLY A 81 -2.49 14.91 27.42
CA GLY A 81 -2.63 16.03 26.48
C GLY A 81 -2.45 15.66 25.01
N THR A 82 -2.12 14.41 24.69
CA THR A 82 -1.98 13.96 23.29
C THR A 82 -3.33 13.50 22.75
N ASN A 83 -4.00 14.31 21.96
CA ASN A 83 -5.27 13.99 21.32
C ASN A 83 -5.59 14.99 20.19
N PHE A 84 -6.55 14.65 19.33
CA PHE A 84 -6.97 15.52 18.22
C PHE A 84 -7.77 16.75 18.70
N SER A 85 -8.54 16.63 19.80
CA SER A 85 -9.38 17.74 20.31
C SER A 85 -8.56 18.95 20.76
N THR A 86 -7.31 18.76 21.16
CA THR A 86 -6.38 19.81 21.56
C THR A 86 -5.36 20.17 20.47
N PHE A 87 -5.49 19.62 19.27
CA PHE A 87 -4.54 19.78 18.16
C PHE A 87 -3.11 19.33 18.52
N ASN A 88 -2.99 18.37 19.42
CA ASN A 88 -1.71 17.81 19.87
C ASN A 88 -1.71 16.27 19.69
N GLN A 89 -1.94 15.83 18.46
CA GLN A 89 -1.91 14.43 18.09
C GLN A 89 -0.47 13.94 17.91
N SER A 90 -0.27 12.63 18.14
CA SER A 90 1.01 12.00 17.81
C SER A 90 1.16 11.78 16.30
N ASP A 91 2.40 11.79 15.82
CA ASP A 91 2.70 11.52 14.42
C ASP A 91 2.16 10.16 13.96
N VAL A 92 2.24 9.14 14.83
CA VAL A 92 1.71 7.79 14.53
C VAL A 92 0.20 7.84 14.33
N TRP A 93 -0.55 8.51 15.20
CA TRP A 93 -2.00 8.64 15.05
C TRP A 93 -2.40 9.42 13.81
N ASN A 94 -1.62 10.45 13.48
CA ASN A 94 -1.84 11.23 12.28
C ASN A 94 -1.47 10.48 10.99
N ALA A 95 -0.50 9.56 11.03
CA ALA A 95 -0.06 8.80 9.87
C ALA A 95 -0.90 7.53 9.61
N THR A 96 -1.52 6.95 10.64
CA THR A 96 -2.23 5.67 10.54
C THR A 96 -3.37 5.68 9.51
N PRO A 97 -4.27 6.68 9.47
CA PRO A 97 -5.34 6.75 8.47
C PRO A 97 -4.84 6.90 7.02
N TRP A 98 -3.60 7.29 6.85
CA TRP A 98 -2.94 7.34 5.55
C TRP A 98 -2.29 6.02 5.18
N ASN A 99 -1.40 5.52 6.02
CA ASN A 99 -0.55 4.36 5.72
C ASN A 99 -1.37 3.10 5.49
N THR A 100 -2.29 2.80 6.37
CA THR A 100 -3.05 1.54 6.32
C THR A 100 -3.89 1.37 5.07
N PRO A 101 -4.68 2.36 4.60
CA PRO A 101 -5.41 2.24 3.35
C PRO A 101 -4.50 2.00 2.14
N PHE A 102 -3.40 2.72 2.04
CA PHE A 102 -2.46 2.52 0.92
C PHE A 102 -1.82 1.13 0.94
N GLU A 103 -1.41 0.63 2.10
CA GLU A 103 -0.78 -0.68 2.22
C GLU A 103 -1.77 -1.83 1.98
N LYS A 104 -2.93 -1.79 2.63
CA LYS A 104 -3.86 -2.93 2.65
C LYS A 104 -4.84 -2.95 1.49
N ILE A 105 -5.25 -1.80 0.97
CA ILE A 105 -6.23 -1.73 -0.11
C ILE A 105 -5.57 -1.92 -1.46
N TYR A 106 -4.53 -1.15 -1.79
CA TYR A 106 -3.96 -1.20 -3.13
C TYR A 106 -3.27 -2.52 -3.46
N GLY A 107 -2.61 -3.17 -2.49
CA GLY A 107 -2.01 -4.48 -2.69
C GLY A 107 -3.03 -5.54 -3.13
N ASN A 108 -4.13 -5.64 -2.40
CA ASN A 108 -5.23 -6.57 -2.72
C ASN A 108 -5.97 -6.16 -3.99
N PHE A 109 -6.22 -4.87 -4.19
CA PHE A 109 -6.87 -4.35 -5.38
C PHE A 109 -6.14 -4.73 -6.67
N PHE A 110 -4.81 -4.53 -6.72
CA PHE A 110 -4.03 -4.89 -7.90
C PHE A 110 -3.99 -6.40 -8.17
N GLN A 111 -4.00 -7.23 -7.13
CA GLN A 111 -4.09 -8.68 -7.30
C GLN A 111 -5.47 -9.10 -7.84
N ILE A 112 -6.56 -8.51 -7.33
CA ILE A 112 -7.91 -8.76 -7.89
C ILE A 112 -7.99 -8.29 -9.34
N GLN A 113 -7.47 -7.10 -9.64
CA GLN A 113 -7.43 -6.55 -10.99
C GLN A 113 -6.72 -7.50 -11.96
N GLU A 114 -5.58 -8.05 -11.57
CA GLU A 114 -4.80 -8.99 -12.36
C GLU A 114 -5.53 -10.34 -12.53
N ALA A 115 -6.02 -10.93 -11.44
CA ALA A 115 -6.71 -12.22 -11.44
C ALA A 115 -8.03 -12.20 -12.24
N THR A 116 -8.69 -11.05 -12.32
CA THR A 116 -9.98 -10.88 -13.00
C THR A 116 -9.88 -10.22 -14.38
N ASN A 117 -8.67 -9.84 -14.81
CA ASN A 117 -8.45 -9.02 -16.02
C ASN A 117 -9.32 -7.75 -16.01
N SER A 118 -9.45 -7.09 -14.87
CA SER A 118 -10.28 -5.88 -14.70
C SER A 118 -11.74 -6.05 -15.09
N THR A 119 -12.32 -7.24 -14.87
CA THR A 119 -13.71 -7.53 -15.24
C THR A 119 -14.44 -8.30 -14.14
N GLY A 120 -15.78 -8.34 -14.24
CA GLY A 120 -16.63 -9.13 -13.37
C GLY A 120 -16.89 -8.50 -11.99
N HIS A 121 -17.71 -9.20 -11.20
CA HIS A 121 -18.23 -8.68 -9.95
C HIS A 121 -17.16 -8.45 -8.88
N TYR A 122 -16.14 -9.31 -8.77
CA TYR A 122 -15.06 -9.11 -7.81
C TYR A 122 -14.26 -7.84 -8.08
N TYR A 123 -13.97 -7.54 -9.36
CA TYR A 123 -13.31 -6.31 -9.72
C TYR A 123 -14.18 -5.07 -9.44
N ALA A 124 -15.47 -5.13 -9.82
CA ALA A 124 -16.40 -4.03 -9.54
C ALA A 124 -16.51 -3.74 -8.03
N PHE A 125 -16.66 -4.77 -7.20
CA PHE A 125 -16.68 -4.60 -5.75
C PHE A 125 -15.34 -4.08 -5.21
N ALA A 126 -14.21 -4.53 -5.74
CA ALA A 126 -12.90 -4.02 -5.34
C ALA A 126 -12.75 -2.53 -5.68
N CYS A 127 -13.26 -2.06 -6.83
CA CYS A 127 -13.33 -0.64 -7.16
C CYS A 127 -14.18 0.14 -6.15
N MET A 128 -15.37 -0.36 -5.78
CA MET A 128 -16.22 0.27 -4.77
C MET A 128 -15.53 0.36 -3.41
N ILE A 129 -14.89 -0.71 -2.96
CA ILE A 129 -14.18 -0.74 -1.67
C ILE A 129 -13.02 0.24 -1.69
N ARG A 130 -12.22 0.26 -2.76
CA ARG A 130 -11.16 1.23 -2.95
C ARG A 130 -11.71 2.66 -2.91
N ALA A 131 -12.77 2.95 -3.66
CA ALA A 131 -13.39 4.26 -3.72
C ALA A 131 -13.86 4.74 -2.34
N ILE A 132 -14.60 3.92 -1.59
CA ILE A 132 -15.09 4.24 -0.24
C ILE A 132 -13.92 4.51 0.72
N THR A 133 -12.89 3.66 0.70
CA THR A 133 -11.75 3.80 1.60
C THR A 133 -10.94 5.04 1.29
N MET A 134 -10.64 5.26 0.01
CA MET A 134 -9.83 6.41 -0.41
C MET A 134 -10.59 7.73 -0.32
N LEU A 135 -11.92 7.73 -0.41
CA LEU A 135 -12.75 8.91 -0.10
C LEU A 135 -12.50 9.37 1.34
N ARG A 136 -12.50 8.43 2.30
CA ARG A 136 -12.22 8.76 3.71
C ARG A 136 -10.81 9.31 3.92
N VAL A 137 -9.82 8.82 3.17
CA VAL A 137 -8.46 9.39 3.19
C VAL A 137 -8.45 10.81 2.66
N ALA A 138 -9.15 11.06 1.54
CA ALA A 138 -9.28 12.40 0.97
C ALA A 138 -9.99 13.38 1.92
N ASP A 139 -10.98 12.91 2.68
CA ASP A 139 -11.68 13.72 3.70
C ASP A 139 -10.75 14.12 4.85
N CYS A 140 -9.81 13.25 5.22
CA CYS A 140 -8.85 13.52 6.29
C CYS A 140 -7.70 14.45 5.85
N TYR A 141 -7.17 14.27 4.63
CA TYR A 141 -5.90 14.88 4.23
C TYR A 141 -6.01 15.82 3.02
N GLY A 142 -7.11 15.78 2.28
CA GLY A 142 -7.30 16.57 1.06
C GLY A 142 -6.55 15.98 -0.14
N PRO A 143 -5.58 16.71 -0.73
CA PRO A 143 -4.81 16.23 -1.87
C PRO A 143 -4.05 14.94 -1.57
N MET A 144 -4.11 13.96 -2.48
CA MET A 144 -3.44 12.67 -2.30
C MET A 144 -3.17 11.97 -3.65
N PRO A 145 -2.27 10.98 -3.71
CA PRO A 145 -2.10 10.14 -4.90
C PRO A 145 -3.34 9.24 -5.08
N TYR A 146 -4.00 9.32 -6.23
CA TYR A 146 -5.13 8.45 -6.56
C TYR A 146 -5.14 8.02 -8.02
N SER A 147 -5.24 8.95 -8.96
CA SER A 147 -5.44 8.66 -10.39
C SER A 147 -4.24 7.96 -11.04
N GLN A 148 -3.04 8.22 -10.55
CA GLN A 148 -1.78 7.70 -11.10
C GLN A 148 -1.21 6.51 -10.31
N VAL A 149 -1.91 6.04 -9.28
CA VAL A 149 -1.45 4.90 -8.48
C VAL A 149 -1.56 3.61 -9.29
N LYS A 150 -0.41 3.00 -9.58
CA LYS A 150 -0.29 1.76 -10.35
C LYS A 150 0.72 0.82 -9.70
N LYS A 151 0.53 -0.50 -9.91
CA LYS A 151 1.48 -1.52 -9.45
C LYS A 151 2.90 -1.19 -9.96
N GLY A 152 3.86 -1.15 -9.05
CA GLY A 152 5.27 -0.90 -9.37
C GLY A 152 5.67 0.55 -9.64
N ASN A 153 4.75 1.50 -9.50
CA ASN A 153 5.07 2.93 -9.61
C ASN A 153 5.44 3.49 -8.24
N PHE A 154 6.70 3.87 -8.05
CA PHE A 154 7.23 4.41 -6.79
C PHE A 154 7.13 5.94 -6.68
N TYR A 155 6.89 6.63 -7.79
CA TYR A 155 6.80 8.09 -7.85
C TYR A 155 5.43 8.48 -8.40
N VAL A 156 4.53 8.83 -7.49
CA VAL A 156 3.17 9.22 -7.85
C VAL A 156 2.93 10.67 -7.41
N SER A 157 2.50 11.49 -8.36
CA SER A 157 2.11 12.87 -8.07
C SER A 157 0.82 12.91 -7.25
N TYR A 158 0.66 13.94 -6.43
CA TYR A 158 -0.59 14.21 -5.75
C TYR A 158 -1.61 14.79 -6.72
N ASP A 159 -2.79 14.23 -6.71
CA ASP A 159 -3.97 14.84 -7.31
C ASP A 159 -4.53 15.90 -6.36
N THR A 160 -5.13 16.95 -6.88
CA THR A 160 -5.91 17.88 -6.05
C THR A 160 -7.13 17.16 -5.46
N GLN A 161 -7.68 17.66 -4.36
CA GLN A 161 -8.86 17.05 -3.75
C GLN A 161 -10.04 16.95 -4.74
N GLU A 162 -10.26 17.95 -5.56
CA GLU A 162 -11.26 17.94 -6.63
C GLU A 162 -11.01 16.81 -7.65
N GLN A 163 -9.75 16.63 -8.08
CA GLN A 163 -9.38 15.55 -8.99
C GLN A 163 -9.58 14.18 -8.35
N VAL A 164 -9.25 14.03 -7.05
CA VAL A 164 -9.48 12.80 -6.31
C VAL A 164 -10.98 12.46 -6.29
N TYR A 165 -11.85 13.38 -5.91
CA TYR A 165 -13.30 13.14 -5.89
C TYR A 165 -13.84 12.83 -7.28
N SER A 166 -13.42 13.55 -8.29
CA SER A 166 -13.84 13.30 -9.67
C SER A 166 -13.41 11.91 -10.16
N SER A 167 -12.19 11.49 -9.81
CA SER A 167 -11.68 10.17 -10.17
C SER A 167 -12.41 9.06 -9.42
N ILE A 168 -12.70 9.24 -8.12
CA ILE A 168 -13.49 8.30 -7.32
C ILE A 168 -14.89 8.10 -7.93
N LEU A 169 -15.56 9.20 -8.32
CA LEU A 169 -16.88 9.11 -8.95
C LEU A 169 -16.83 8.44 -10.33
N SER A 170 -15.72 8.58 -11.06
CA SER A 170 -15.52 7.92 -12.35
C SER A 170 -15.25 6.41 -12.21
N ASP A 171 -14.73 5.98 -11.08
CA ASP A 171 -14.43 4.56 -10.78
C ASP A 171 -15.67 3.76 -10.34
N LEU A 172 -16.76 4.45 -9.98
CA LEU A 172 -18.05 3.88 -9.52
C LEU A 172 -19.04 3.73 -10.66
#